data_aacc40b9081084c71901af0d5bb9f37a
#
_entry.id   aacc40b9081084c71901af0d5bb9f37a
#
_cell.length_a   1.000
_cell.length_b   1.000
_cell.length_c   1.000
_cell.angle_alpha   90.00
_cell.angle_beta   90.00
_cell.angle_gamma   90.00
#
_symmetry.space_group_name_H-M   'P 1'
#
loop_
_entity.id
_entity.type
_entity.pdbx_description
1 polymer ?
#
loop_
_entity_poly.entity_id
_entity_poly.type
_entity_poly.pdbx_seq_one_letter_code
_entity_poly.pdbx_strand_id
1 'polypeptide(L)'
;MTYENIRIDRGENIDWLVLNRPDRANAMSNAMLDEFSAALELLKGDGAPVIGIRGEGKGFCSGFDLDQVGKMGGVVVDPVADRARLQRNLDRWLAIWDHPKPVIAAVHGYCLAGATQMCIFADITVVADDARIGEPTIPIGGGYLAPVWSTLVGPKRAKELAFVPGNSIDGPTAVEWGWANHCVPAADLIASVEGLAARIALTPPEVLRIKKHSINRAAEAQGFRAAAAHVADMDALLHQSPAVHAVKQRGDEIGLKALIAEYRSAPTTPLKPYSRDSGN
;
A
#
# COMPACT_ATOMS: atom_id res chain seq x y z
N MET A 1 -8.74 -3.06 24.02
CA MET A 1 -8.84 -4.15 23.02
C MET A 1 -7.44 -4.68 22.82
N THR A 2 -7.28 -6.00 22.81
CA THR A 2 -6.00 -6.63 22.48
C THR A 2 -6.09 -7.10 21.05
N TYR A 3 -5.14 -6.68 20.21
CA TYR A 3 -5.03 -7.08 18.82
C TYR A 3 -3.97 -8.18 18.69
N GLU A 4 -4.11 -9.10 17.76
CA GLU A 4 -3.15 -10.17 17.50
C GLU A 4 -2.20 -9.83 16.36
N ASN A 5 -2.72 -9.17 15.32
CA ASN A 5 -2.01 -8.93 14.06
C ASN A 5 -1.51 -7.49 13.90
N ILE A 6 -1.92 -6.60 14.79
CA ILE A 6 -1.46 -5.23 14.85
C ILE A 6 -1.10 -4.85 16.29
N ARG A 7 -0.39 -3.74 16.44
CA ARG A 7 -0.11 -3.11 17.74
C ARG A 7 -0.30 -1.61 17.64
N ILE A 8 -0.76 -0.98 18.71
CA ILE A 8 -0.79 0.48 18.84
C ILE A 8 0.27 0.88 19.85
N ASP A 9 1.30 1.58 19.40
CA ASP A 9 2.33 2.16 20.26
C ASP A 9 1.99 3.65 20.44
N ARG A 10 1.60 4.03 21.66
CA ARG A 10 1.21 5.41 21.97
C ARG A 10 2.43 6.29 22.15
N GLY A 11 2.37 7.50 21.60
CA GLY A 11 3.39 8.53 21.72
C GLY A 11 2.82 9.90 22.02
N GLU A 12 3.68 10.87 22.21
CA GLU A 12 3.26 12.25 22.49
C GLU A 12 2.71 12.94 21.24
N ASN A 13 3.42 12.87 20.12
CA ASN A 13 3.10 13.56 18.87
C ASN A 13 2.56 12.63 17.78
N ILE A 14 2.81 11.33 17.90
CA ILE A 14 2.41 10.31 16.94
C ILE A 14 2.01 9.02 17.67
N ASP A 15 0.84 8.49 17.32
CA ASP A 15 0.42 7.14 17.70
C ASP A 15 0.74 6.20 16.54
N TRP A 16 1.56 5.19 16.77
CA TRP A 16 1.92 4.22 15.76
C TRP A 16 0.92 3.07 15.68
N LEU A 17 0.34 2.87 14.50
CA LEU A 17 -0.35 1.65 14.12
C LEU A 17 0.67 0.74 13.43
N VAL A 18 1.06 -0.33 14.12
CA VAL A 18 2.12 -1.24 13.71
C VAL A 18 1.51 -2.51 13.11
N LEU A 19 1.84 -2.83 11.87
CA LEU A 19 1.51 -4.11 11.25
C LEU A 19 2.43 -5.17 11.86
N ASN A 20 1.87 -6.14 12.59
CA ASN A 20 2.62 -7.02 13.49
C ASN A 20 2.46 -8.50 13.17
N ARG A 21 2.78 -8.88 11.94
CA ARG A 21 2.92 -10.26 11.47
C ARG A 21 4.27 -10.47 10.77
N PRO A 22 5.41 -10.17 11.44
CA PRO A 22 6.73 -10.17 10.79
C PRO A 22 7.10 -11.54 10.18
N ASP A 23 6.68 -12.64 10.80
CA ASP A 23 6.90 -14.01 10.31
C ASP A 23 6.15 -14.32 9.00
N ARG A 24 5.14 -13.54 8.68
CA ARG A 24 4.33 -13.60 7.46
C ARG A 24 4.56 -12.38 6.56
N ALA A 25 5.71 -11.70 6.71
CA ALA A 25 6.05 -10.48 5.97
C ALA A 25 4.96 -9.39 6.07
N ASN A 26 4.28 -9.31 7.19
CA ASN A 26 3.14 -8.42 7.43
C ASN A 26 2.03 -8.54 6.37
N ALA A 27 1.86 -9.73 5.76
CA ALA A 27 0.79 -9.96 4.79
C ALA A 27 -0.59 -9.73 5.43
N MET A 28 -1.43 -8.99 4.71
CA MET A 28 -2.75 -8.53 5.18
C MET A 28 -3.77 -9.66 5.10
N SER A 29 -3.96 -10.38 6.21
CA SER A 29 -5.08 -11.30 6.40
C SER A 29 -6.38 -10.54 6.68
N ASN A 30 -7.53 -11.21 6.49
CA ASN A 30 -8.83 -10.61 6.84
C ASN A 30 -8.86 -10.15 8.30
N ALA A 31 -8.35 -10.98 9.24
CA ALA A 31 -8.27 -10.63 10.65
C ALA A 31 -7.44 -9.36 10.88
N MET A 32 -6.24 -9.28 10.25
CA MET A 32 -5.41 -8.07 10.33
C MET A 32 -6.10 -6.83 9.78
N LEU A 33 -6.82 -6.97 8.68
CA LEU A 33 -7.56 -5.86 8.06
C LEU A 33 -8.74 -5.38 8.93
N ASP A 34 -9.40 -6.30 9.62
CA ASP A 34 -10.49 -5.96 10.55
C ASP A 34 -9.94 -5.28 11.81
N GLU A 35 -8.83 -5.79 12.36
CA GLU A 35 -8.11 -5.16 13.46
C GLU A 35 -7.58 -3.77 13.09
N PHE A 36 -7.03 -3.62 11.87
CA PHE A 36 -6.56 -2.33 11.34
C PHE A 36 -7.70 -1.30 11.30
N SER A 37 -8.87 -1.71 10.79
CA SER A 37 -10.05 -0.84 10.75
C SER A 37 -10.51 -0.42 12.14
N ALA A 38 -10.56 -1.37 13.07
CA ALA A 38 -10.95 -1.10 14.47
C ALA A 38 -9.94 -0.18 15.17
N ALA A 39 -8.64 -0.37 14.93
CA ALA A 39 -7.60 0.48 15.47
C ALA A 39 -7.65 1.90 14.90
N LEU A 40 -7.85 2.03 13.58
CA LEU A 40 -7.97 3.33 12.94
C LEU A 40 -9.18 4.11 13.47
N GLU A 41 -10.32 3.43 13.70
CA GLU A 41 -11.50 4.03 14.32
C GLU A 41 -11.23 4.47 15.76
N LEU A 42 -10.56 3.63 16.57
CA LEU A 42 -10.16 3.97 17.94
C LEU A 42 -9.26 5.22 17.97
N LEU A 43 -8.35 5.35 17.01
CA LEU A 43 -7.39 6.45 16.92
C LEU A 43 -8.02 7.79 16.50
N LYS A 44 -9.30 7.83 16.11
CA LYS A 44 -10.04 9.09 15.90
C LYS A 44 -10.23 9.88 17.21
N GLY A 45 -10.31 9.17 18.33
CA GLY A 45 -10.47 9.76 19.67
C GLY A 45 -9.19 10.39 20.21
N ASP A 46 -9.08 10.35 21.55
CA ASP A 46 -7.95 10.88 22.29
C ASP A 46 -6.61 10.19 21.92
N GLY A 47 -5.52 10.91 22.15
CA GLY A 47 -4.16 10.47 21.85
C GLY A 47 -3.39 11.48 21.01
N ALA A 48 -2.30 11.04 20.42
CA ALA A 48 -1.42 11.89 19.62
C ALA A 48 -2.16 12.54 18.44
N PRO A 49 -1.77 13.76 18.03
CA PRO A 49 -2.41 14.48 16.92
C PRO A 49 -2.12 13.89 15.54
N VAL A 50 -1.14 13.00 15.43
CA VAL A 50 -0.73 12.35 14.19
C VAL A 50 -0.79 10.82 14.35
N ILE A 51 -1.13 10.10 13.27
CA ILE A 51 -1.03 8.66 13.19
C ILE A 51 0.13 8.28 12.29
N GLY A 52 0.96 7.34 12.74
CA GLY A 52 1.96 6.67 11.94
C GLY A 52 1.53 5.26 11.60
N ILE A 53 1.79 4.80 10.38
CA ILE A 53 1.63 3.40 9.98
C ILE A 53 3.01 2.87 9.64
N ARG A 54 3.42 1.74 10.26
CA ARG A 54 4.69 1.06 9.98
C ARG A 54 4.54 -0.46 10.06
N GLY A 55 5.47 -1.19 9.48
CA GLY A 55 5.58 -2.64 9.67
C GLY A 55 6.54 -2.99 10.79
N GLU A 56 6.34 -4.14 11.44
CA GLU A 56 7.31 -4.76 12.33
C GLU A 56 8.27 -5.65 11.54
N GLY A 57 9.53 -5.73 11.97
CA GLY A 57 10.54 -6.63 11.38
C GLY A 57 11.16 -6.11 10.09
N LYS A 58 11.28 -6.97 9.06
CA LYS A 58 12.13 -6.73 7.88
C LYS A 58 11.53 -5.82 6.81
N GLY A 59 10.26 -5.42 6.92
CA GLY A 59 9.63 -4.60 5.91
C GLY A 59 8.24 -4.16 6.28
N PHE A 60 7.71 -3.24 5.50
CA PHE A 60 6.40 -2.65 5.75
C PHE A 60 5.28 -3.69 5.61
N CYS A 61 5.05 -4.20 4.40
CA CYS A 61 4.03 -5.20 4.13
C CYS A 61 4.20 -5.80 2.72
N SER A 62 3.96 -7.11 2.57
CA SER A 62 4.04 -7.82 1.29
C SER A 62 2.74 -7.80 0.47
N GLY A 63 1.68 -7.15 0.96
CA GLY A 63 0.36 -7.13 0.32
C GLY A 63 -0.64 -8.08 0.96
N PHE A 64 -1.68 -8.45 0.21
CA PHE A 64 -2.70 -9.37 0.72
C PHE A 64 -2.16 -10.78 0.97
N ASP A 65 -2.66 -11.42 2.05
CA ASP A 65 -2.27 -12.77 2.44
C ASP A 65 -2.86 -13.81 1.46
N LEU A 66 -2.01 -14.37 0.62
CA LEU A 66 -2.41 -15.31 -0.42
C LEU A 66 -2.89 -16.67 0.13
N ASP A 67 -2.46 -17.06 1.33
CA ASP A 67 -2.95 -18.28 1.97
C ASP A 67 -4.44 -18.21 2.33
N GLN A 68 -4.99 -17.00 2.45
CA GLN A 68 -6.40 -16.75 2.72
C GLN A 68 -7.27 -16.61 1.46
N VAL A 69 -6.65 -16.54 0.29
CA VAL A 69 -7.36 -16.52 -0.99
C VAL A 69 -7.94 -17.91 -1.34
N GLY A 70 -7.63 -18.92 -0.52
CA GLY A 70 -8.02 -20.31 -0.74
C GLY A 70 -7.08 -21.02 -1.71
N LYS A 71 -7.39 -22.29 -2.04
CA LYS A 71 -6.74 -22.95 -3.17
C LYS A 71 -6.96 -22.09 -4.41
N MET A 72 -5.89 -21.60 -5.01
CA MET A 72 -5.94 -20.52 -6.00
C MET A 72 -6.83 -20.84 -7.22
N GLY A 73 -7.03 -22.12 -7.57
CA GLY A 73 -7.84 -22.55 -8.71
C GLY A 73 -9.25 -23.08 -8.40
N GLY A 74 -9.62 -23.25 -7.12
CA GLY A 74 -10.75 -24.10 -6.74
C GLY A 74 -12.09 -23.41 -6.43
N VAL A 75 -12.17 -22.08 -6.42
CA VAL A 75 -13.40 -21.39 -6.09
C VAL A 75 -13.80 -20.49 -7.26
N VAL A 76 -14.89 -20.83 -7.93
CA VAL A 76 -15.64 -19.87 -8.76
C VAL A 76 -16.18 -18.83 -7.78
N VAL A 77 -15.49 -17.71 -7.68
CA VAL A 77 -15.95 -16.60 -6.84
C VAL A 77 -17.13 -15.95 -7.56
N ASP A 78 -18.27 -15.87 -6.88
CA ASP A 78 -19.38 -15.06 -7.38
C ASP A 78 -18.88 -13.63 -7.61
N PRO A 79 -18.97 -13.07 -8.82
CA PRO A 79 -18.44 -11.75 -9.14
C PRO A 79 -19.08 -10.64 -8.30
N VAL A 80 -20.31 -10.78 -7.87
CA VAL A 80 -21.01 -9.83 -7.00
C VAL A 80 -20.40 -9.86 -5.58
N ALA A 81 -20.18 -11.06 -5.05
CA ALA A 81 -19.53 -11.23 -3.74
C ALA A 81 -18.07 -10.74 -3.77
N ASP A 82 -17.35 -11.00 -4.85
CA ASP A 82 -15.97 -10.53 -5.03
C ASP A 82 -15.91 -8.99 -5.13
N ARG A 83 -16.81 -8.40 -5.92
CA ARG A 83 -16.94 -6.94 -5.99
C ARG A 83 -17.20 -6.31 -4.61
N ALA A 84 -18.09 -6.93 -3.80
CA ALA A 84 -18.39 -6.48 -2.46
C ALA A 84 -17.17 -6.60 -1.53
N ARG A 85 -16.35 -7.66 -1.68
CA ARG A 85 -15.09 -7.84 -0.95
C ARG A 85 -14.07 -6.75 -1.31
N LEU A 86 -13.90 -6.45 -2.59
CA LEU A 86 -13.01 -5.40 -3.09
C LEU A 86 -13.45 -4.02 -2.60
N GLN A 87 -14.77 -3.76 -2.57
CA GLN A 87 -15.30 -2.51 -2.00
C GLN A 87 -14.94 -2.37 -0.53
N ARG A 88 -15.11 -3.43 0.29
CA ARG A 88 -14.69 -3.37 1.70
C ARG A 88 -13.21 -3.03 1.88
N ASN A 89 -12.35 -3.54 1.00
CA ASN A 89 -10.92 -3.16 1.04
C ASN A 89 -10.71 -1.69 0.65
N LEU A 90 -11.42 -1.21 -0.36
CA LEU A 90 -11.38 0.21 -0.73
C LEU A 90 -11.89 1.10 0.42
N ASP A 91 -12.96 0.71 1.09
CA ASP A 91 -13.52 1.47 2.23
C ASP A 91 -12.51 1.57 3.38
N ARG A 92 -11.68 0.53 3.60
CA ARG A 92 -10.59 0.57 4.59
C ARG A 92 -9.52 1.61 4.22
N TRP A 93 -9.15 1.69 2.94
CA TRP A 93 -8.20 2.69 2.47
C TRP A 93 -8.79 4.10 2.50
N LEU A 94 -10.04 4.24 2.12
CA LEU A 94 -10.77 5.52 2.25
C LEU A 94 -10.90 5.98 3.71
N ALA A 95 -10.94 5.06 4.67
CA ALA A 95 -10.91 5.41 6.08
C ALA A 95 -9.58 6.06 6.53
N ILE A 96 -8.46 5.75 5.86
CA ILE A 96 -7.18 6.46 6.05
C ILE A 96 -7.28 7.87 5.46
N TRP A 97 -7.77 7.97 4.22
CA TRP A 97 -7.96 9.23 3.50
C TRP A 97 -8.88 10.20 4.26
N ASP A 98 -10.01 9.69 4.75
CA ASP A 98 -11.03 10.48 5.46
C ASP A 98 -10.72 10.64 6.97
N HIS A 99 -9.62 10.08 7.48
CA HIS A 99 -9.29 10.15 8.90
C HIS A 99 -9.12 11.60 9.36
N PRO A 100 -9.70 12.02 10.51
CA PRO A 100 -9.64 13.42 10.97
C PRO A 100 -8.23 13.89 11.35
N LYS A 101 -7.34 12.97 11.73
CA LYS A 101 -5.94 13.27 12.02
C LYS A 101 -5.07 13.01 10.78
N PRO A 102 -3.95 13.72 10.60
CA PRO A 102 -2.94 13.35 9.62
C PRO A 102 -2.41 11.93 9.81
N VAL A 103 -2.22 11.21 8.70
CA VAL A 103 -1.69 9.84 8.65
C VAL A 103 -0.39 9.81 7.86
N ILE A 104 0.68 9.31 8.46
CA ILE A 104 2.00 9.18 7.85
C ILE A 104 2.33 7.70 7.69
N ALA A 105 2.66 7.25 6.49
CA ALA A 105 3.22 5.92 6.25
C ALA A 105 4.75 5.97 6.33
N ALA A 106 5.35 5.10 7.16
CA ALA A 106 6.79 4.92 7.29
C ALA A 106 7.19 3.59 6.65
N VAL A 107 7.74 3.65 5.44
CA VAL A 107 7.98 2.48 4.59
C VAL A 107 9.45 2.08 4.61
N HIS A 108 9.74 0.84 5.03
CA HIS A 108 11.06 0.24 4.98
C HIS A 108 11.03 -1.15 4.35
N GLY A 109 12.17 -1.63 3.90
CA GLY A 109 12.37 -2.97 3.37
C GLY A 109 11.51 -3.24 2.14
N TYR A 110 10.25 -3.66 2.30
CA TYR A 110 9.33 -3.90 1.18
C TYR A 110 7.91 -3.39 1.46
N CYS A 111 7.33 -2.79 0.42
CA CYS A 111 5.93 -2.38 0.37
C CYS A 111 5.37 -2.81 -1.00
N LEU A 112 4.62 -3.93 -1.03
CA LEU A 112 4.26 -4.57 -2.28
C LEU A 112 2.75 -4.73 -2.44
N ALA A 113 2.29 -4.75 -3.68
CA ALA A 113 0.90 -5.05 -4.02
C ALA A 113 -0.10 -4.16 -3.25
N GLY A 114 -1.09 -4.76 -2.60
CA GLY A 114 -2.11 -4.04 -1.81
C GLY A 114 -1.56 -3.13 -0.70
N ALA A 115 -0.33 -3.36 -0.22
CA ALA A 115 0.32 -2.50 0.76
C ALA A 115 0.64 -1.11 0.21
N THR A 116 0.93 -1.00 -1.08
CA THR A 116 1.20 0.29 -1.73
C THR A 116 -0.02 1.20 -1.72
N GLN A 117 -1.23 0.62 -1.74
CA GLN A 117 -2.47 1.39 -1.66
C GLN A 117 -2.63 2.05 -0.30
N MET A 118 -2.33 1.34 0.80
CA MET A 118 -2.34 1.92 2.14
C MET A 118 -1.52 3.22 2.18
N CYS A 119 -0.33 3.22 1.54
CA CYS A 119 0.53 4.39 1.46
C CYS A 119 -0.03 5.51 0.58
N ILE A 120 -0.69 5.16 -0.55
CA ILE A 120 -1.30 6.16 -1.46
C ILE A 120 -2.46 6.90 -0.78
N PHE A 121 -3.19 6.24 0.11
CA PHE A 121 -4.28 6.85 0.87
C PHE A 121 -3.80 7.54 2.15
N ALA A 122 -2.54 7.36 2.56
CA ALA A 122 -1.94 8.17 3.62
C ALA A 122 -1.69 9.62 3.16
N ASP A 123 -1.63 10.55 4.09
CA ASP A 123 -1.39 11.96 3.78
C ASP A 123 0.05 12.25 3.40
N ILE A 124 0.98 11.54 4.02
CA ILE A 124 2.42 11.67 3.82
C ILE A 124 3.04 10.27 3.81
N THR A 125 3.97 10.04 2.91
CA THR A 125 4.76 8.81 2.88
C THR A 125 6.25 9.15 2.99
N VAL A 126 6.91 8.58 3.98
CA VAL A 126 8.37 8.63 4.15
C VAL A 126 8.93 7.24 3.92
N VAL A 127 9.93 7.12 3.08
CA VAL A 127 10.50 5.83 2.69
C VAL A 127 11.97 5.70 3.08
N ALA A 128 12.38 4.51 3.44
CA ALA A 128 13.79 4.16 3.55
C ALA A 128 14.44 4.12 2.16
N ASP A 129 15.71 4.47 2.07
CA ASP A 129 16.47 4.50 0.82
C ASP A 129 16.60 3.14 0.15
N ASP A 130 16.63 2.06 0.93
CA ASP A 130 16.70 0.67 0.51
C ASP A 130 15.32 0.01 0.31
N ALA A 131 14.22 0.75 0.48
CA ALA A 131 12.88 0.22 0.36
C ALA A 131 12.59 -0.25 -1.07
N ARG A 132 11.91 -1.40 -1.19
CA ARG A 132 11.40 -1.94 -2.44
C ARG A 132 9.89 -1.75 -2.49
N ILE A 133 9.41 -0.95 -3.44
CA ILE A 133 8.02 -0.53 -3.55
C ILE A 133 7.48 -0.95 -4.92
N GLY A 134 6.40 -1.72 -4.98
CA GLY A 134 5.92 -2.14 -6.30
C GLY A 134 4.82 -3.18 -6.37
N GLU A 135 4.73 -3.73 -7.56
CA GLU A 135 3.69 -4.65 -7.99
C GLU A 135 3.87 -6.07 -7.46
N PRO A 136 2.78 -6.86 -7.37
CA PRO A 136 2.88 -8.27 -7.08
C PRO A 136 3.58 -9.01 -8.21
N THR A 137 4.34 -10.05 -7.85
CA THR A 137 5.04 -10.88 -8.83
C THR A 137 4.07 -11.73 -9.66
N ILE A 138 2.92 -12.12 -9.08
CA ILE A 138 1.95 -13.00 -9.74
C ILE A 138 0.82 -12.15 -10.32
N PRO A 139 0.55 -12.20 -11.63
CA PRO A 139 -0.45 -11.36 -12.29
C PRO A 139 -1.86 -11.96 -12.16
N ILE A 140 -2.40 -12.03 -10.94
CA ILE A 140 -3.75 -12.56 -10.64
C ILE A 140 -4.77 -11.48 -10.29
N GLY A 141 -4.35 -10.24 -10.33
CA GLY A 141 -5.14 -9.03 -10.18
C GLY A 141 -4.42 -7.91 -10.90
N GLY A 142 -4.88 -6.71 -10.84
CA GLY A 142 -4.12 -5.61 -11.47
C GLY A 142 -4.96 -4.40 -11.81
N GLY A 143 -6.28 -4.57 -11.93
CA GLY A 143 -7.17 -3.43 -12.04
C GLY A 143 -7.17 -2.57 -10.78
N TYR A 144 -6.71 -3.12 -9.66
CA TYR A 144 -6.86 -2.54 -8.33
C TYR A 144 -5.74 -1.55 -7.92
N LEU A 145 -4.54 -1.64 -8.50
CA LEU A 145 -3.38 -0.82 -8.08
C LEU A 145 -3.11 0.34 -9.01
N ALA A 146 -2.97 0.03 -10.28
CA ALA A 146 -2.44 0.94 -11.28
C ALA A 146 -3.21 2.27 -11.44
N PRO A 147 -4.55 2.33 -11.44
CA PRO A 147 -5.26 3.60 -11.59
C PRO A 147 -5.04 4.59 -10.45
N VAL A 148 -4.92 4.10 -9.20
CA VAL A 148 -4.69 4.97 -8.04
C VAL A 148 -3.25 5.51 -8.05
N TRP A 149 -2.28 4.69 -8.48
CA TRP A 149 -0.91 5.14 -8.68
C TRP A 149 -0.80 6.28 -9.68
N SER A 150 -1.60 6.24 -10.75
CA SER A 150 -1.54 7.25 -11.82
C SER A 150 -1.83 8.67 -11.35
N THR A 151 -2.55 8.83 -10.25
CA THR A 151 -2.84 10.14 -9.66
C THR A 151 -1.61 10.80 -9.03
N LEU A 152 -0.64 9.99 -8.58
CA LEU A 152 0.60 10.46 -7.97
C LEU A 152 1.76 10.52 -8.99
N VAL A 153 1.99 9.41 -9.71
CA VAL A 153 3.20 9.25 -10.54
C VAL A 153 2.96 9.53 -12.01
N GLY A 154 1.72 9.78 -12.39
CA GLY A 154 1.30 9.93 -13.77
C GLY A 154 1.11 8.60 -14.51
N PRO A 155 0.37 8.59 -15.64
CA PRO A 155 -0.08 7.35 -16.27
C PRO A 155 1.05 6.52 -16.93
N LYS A 156 2.16 7.14 -17.36
CA LYS A 156 3.27 6.40 -17.98
C LYS A 156 4.02 5.55 -16.96
N ARG A 157 4.40 6.14 -15.81
CA ARG A 157 5.11 5.45 -14.73
C ARG A 157 4.23 4.38 -14.08
N ALA A 158 2.93 4.68 -13.90
CA ALA A 158 1.97 3.70 -13.40
C ALA A 158 1.84 2.48 -14.34
N LYS A 159 1.78 2.68 -15.65
CA LYS A 159 1.74 1.59 -16.65
C LYS A 159 3.03 0.78 -16.70
N GLU A 160 4.19 1.45 -16.67
CA GLU A 160 5.49 0.78 -16.61
C GLU A 160 5.59 -0.13 -15.40
N LEU A 161 5.18 0.36 -14.22
CA LEU A 161 5.16 -0.45 -13.00
C LEU A 161 4.19 -1.62 -13.13
N ALA A 162 2.96 -1.39 -13.59
CA ALA A 162 1.88 -2.38 -13.61
C ALA A 162 2.03 -3.46 -14.70
N PHE A 163 2.69 -3.16 -15.83
CA PHE A 163 2.79 -4.09 -16.95
C PHE A 163 3.87 -5.15 -16.76
N VAL A 164 4.83 -4.91 -15.86
CA VAL A 164 5.93 -5.83 -15.60
C VAL A 164 5.70 -6.55 -14.26
N PRO A 165 5.39 -7.86 -14.26
CA PRO A 165 5.14 -8.61 -13.02
C PRO A 165 6.31 -8.49 -12.03
N GLY A 166 6.02 -8.11 -10.79
CA GLY A 166 7.03 -7.93 -9.75
C GLY A 166 7.94 -6.72 -9.93
N ASN A 167 7.60 -5.80 -10.82
CA ASN A 167 8.33 -4.54 -10.97
C ASN A 167 8.27 -3.71 -9.69
N SER A 168 9.36 -3.00 -9.43
CA SER A 168 9.50 -2.21 -8.21
C SER A 168 10.45 -1.04 -8.40
N ILE A 169 10.25 0.00 -7.60
CA ILE A 169 11.11 1.16 -7.48
C ILE A 169 11.73 1.19 -6.08
N ASP A 170 12.86 1.86 -5.94
CA ASP A 170 13.52 2.12 -4.66
C ASP A 170 13.02 3.43 -4.01
N GLY A 171 13.51 3.73 -2.82
CA GLY A 171 13.15 4.93 -2.08
C GLY A 171 13.44 6.23 -2.81
N PRO A 172 14.64 6.46 -3.35
CA PRO A 172 14.97 7.65 -4.14
C PRO A 172 14.05 7.84 -5.35
N THR A 173 13.81 6.76 -6.12
CA THR A 173 12.90 6.78 -7.27
C THR A 173 11.45 7.06 -6.86
N ALA A 174 11.01 6.56 -5.71
CA ALA A 174 9.67 6.83 -5.20
C ALA A 174 9.44 8.34 -4.95
N VAL A 175 10.45 9.04 -4.43
CA VAL A 175 10.40 10.50 -4.27
C VAL A 175 10.47 11.22 -5.60
N GLU A 176 11.38 10.83 -6.50
CA GLU A 176 11.47 11.40 -7.85
C GLU A 176 10.14 11.29 -8.61
N TRP A 177 9.45 10.16 -8.46
CA TRP A 177 8.18 9.94 -9.12
C TRP A 177 6.99 10.66 -8.45
N GLY A 178 7.15 11.14 -7.22
CA GLY A 178 6.08 11.75 -6.44
C GLY A 178 5.17 10.75 -5.75
N TRP A 179 5.60 9.48 -5.64
CA TRP A 179 4.91 8.46 -4.86
C TRP A 179 5.13 8.62 -3.35
N ALA A 180 6.32 9.07 -2.96
CA ALA A 180 6.67 9.40 -1.58
C ALA A 180 7.09 10.86 -1.44
N ASN A 181 6.93 11.41 -0.23
CA ASN A 181 7.31 12.79 0.07
C ASN A 181 8.79 12.93 0.41
N HIS A 182 9.35 11.94 1.14
CA HIS A 182 10.72 11.95 1.61
C HIS A 182 11.35 10.58 1.52
N CYS A 183 12.65 10.55 1.24
CA CYS A 183 13.51 9.37 1.31
C CYS A 183 14.63 9.65 2.30
N VAL A 184 14.86 8.73 3.24
CA VAL A 184 15.86 8.85 4.28
C VAL A 184 16.61 7.53 4.46
N PRO A 185 17.85 7.52 5.03
CA PRO A 185 18.51 6.28 5.41
C PRO A 185 17.59 5.40 6.28
N ALA A 186 17.59 4.08 6.06
CA ALA A 186 16.71 3.17 6.78
C ALA A 186 16.82 3.30 8.31
N ALA A 187 18.03 3.56 8.83
CA ALA A 187 18.28 3.77 10.27
C ALA A 187 17.59 5.01 10.82
N ASP A 188 17.34 6.02 9.98
CA ASP A 188 16.81 7.32 10.40
C ASP A 188 15.29 7.42 10.19
N LEU A 189 14.64 6.40 9.59
CA LEU A 189 13.25 6.46 9.16
C LEU A 189 12.30 6.85 10.30
N ILE A 190 12.35 6.13 11.41
CA ILE A 190 11.43 6.36 12.53
C ILE A 190 11.65 7.73 13.16
N ALA A 191 12.91 8.10 13.45
CA ALA A 191 13.25 9.41 14.01
C ALA A 191 12.82 10.56 13.08
N SER A 192 12.97 10.39 11.77
CA SER A 192 12.55 11.38 10.77
C SER A 192 11.03 11.58 10.78
N VAL A 193 10.26 10.49 10.85
CA VAL A 193 8.80 10.55 10.92
C VAL A 193 8.32 11.16 12.24
N GLU A 194 8.93 10.80 13.36
CA GLU A 194 8.61 11.39 14.67
C GLU A 194 8.93 12.89 14.72
N GLY A 195 10.06 13.30 14.15
CA GLY A 195 10.41 14.71 14.00
C GLY A 195 9.42 15.48 13.12
N LEU A 196 8.94 14.87 12.03
CA LEU A 196 7.89 15.44 11.18
C LEU A 196 6.57 15.56 11.93
N ALA A 197 6.15 14.51 12.66
CA ALA A 197 4.95 14.49 13.45
C ALA A 197 4.96 15.56 14.56
N ALA A 198 6.08 15.74 15.24
CA ALA A 198 6.26 16.81 16.25
C ALA A 198 6.08 18.20 15.64
N ARG A 199 6.53 18.43 14.41
CA ARG A 199 6.31 19.70 13.70
C ARG A 199 4.84 19.88 13.27
N ILE A 200 4.18 18.82 12.83
CA ILE A 200 2.74 18.84 12.50
C ILE A 200 1.92 19.14 13.74
N ALA A 201 2.27 18.56 14.88
CA ALA A 201 1.60 18.73 16.17
C ALA A 201 1.58 20.18 16.69
N LEU A 202 2.44 21.06 16.18
CA LEU A 202 2.37 22.50 16.46
C LEU A 202 1.13 23.19 15.86
N THR A 203 0.47 22.54 14.92
CA THR A 203 -0.75 23.06 14.30
C THR A 203 -1.97 22.53 15.05
N PRO A 204 -2.93 23.39 15.46
CA PRO A 204 -4.15 22.96 16.14
C PRO A 204 -4.90 21.87 15.36
N PRO A 205 -5.47 20.84 16.04
CA PRO A 205 -6.11 19.70 15.38
C PRO A 205 -7.25 20.08 14.42
N GLU A 206 -8.05 21.09 14.78
CA GLU A 206 -9.14 21.58 13.93
C GLU A 206 -8.62 22.18 12.61
N VAL A 207 -7.47 22.85 12.67
CA VAL A 207 -6.83 23.44 11.49
C VAL A 207 -6.29 22.34 10.58
N LEU A 208 -5.63 21.32 11.16
CA LEU A 208 -5.15 20.15 10.42
C LEU A 208 -6.30 19.44 9.71
N ARG A 209 -7.40 19.16 10.43
CA ARG A 209 -8.58 18.51 9.89
C ARG A 209 -9.18 19.28 8.72
N ILE A 210 -9.33 20.61 8.83
CA ILE A 210 -9.90 21.43 7.75
C ILE A 210 -8.95 21.47 6.55
N LYS A 211 -7.65 21.64 6.76
CA LYS A 211 -6.64 21.59 5.68
C LYS A 211 -6.69 20.28 4.92
N LYS A 212 -6.63 19.12 5.64
CA LYS A 212 -6.72 17.79 5.05
C LYS A 212 -8.01 17.64 4.25
N HIS A 213 -9.17 17.98 4.84
CA HIS A 213 -10.46 17.89 4.17
C HIS A 213 -10.49 18.72 2.87
N SER A 214 -9.99 19.96 2.90
CA SER A 214 -9.98 20.85 1.73
C SER A 214 -9.08 20.31 0.61
N ILE A 215 -7.90 19.77 0.95
CA ILE A 215 -6.97 19.16 -0.02
C ILE A 215 -7.61 17.90 -0.62
N ASN A 216 -8.19 17.03 0.21
CA ASN A 216 -8.85 15.81 -0.24
C ASN A 216 -10.01 16.13 -1.20
N ARG A 217 -10.83 17.13 -0.89
CA ARG A 217 -11.93 17.57 -1.78
C ARG A 217 -11.43 18.06 -3.13
N ALA A 218 -10.30 18.76 -3.17
CA ALA A 218 -9.71 19.20 -4.43
C ALA A 218 -9.24 17.99 -5.28
N ALA A 219 -8.61 16.96 -4.66
CA ALA A 219 -8.22 15.74 -5.33
C ALA A 219 -9.43 14.90 -5.79
N GLU A 220 -10.49 14.84 -4.97
CA GLU A 220 -11.74 14.16 -5.32
C GLU A 220 -12.46 14.83 -6.50
N ALA A 221 -12.44 16.15 -6.59
CA ALA A 221 -12.97 16.88 -7.74
C ALA A 221 -12.20 16.58 -9.03
N GLN A 222 -10.94 16.16 -8.94
CA GLN A 222 -10.12 15.67 -10.05
C GLN A 222 -10.34 14.18 -10.37
N GLY A 223 -11.24 13.51 -9.64
CA GLY A 223 -11.63 12.12 -9.92
C GLY A 223 -10.92 11.05 -9.07
N PHE A 224 -10.15 11.40 -8.03
CA PHE A 224 -9.40 10.43 -7.22
C PHE A 224 -10.30 9.31 -6.67
N ARG A 225 -11.40 9.65 -5.98
CA ARG A 225 -12.32 8.67 -5.40
C ARG A 225 -13.07 7.86 -6.47
N ALA A 226 -13.44 8.48 -7.59
CA ALA A 226 -14.09 7.80 -8.70
C ALA A 226 -13.15 6.80 -9.39
N ALA A 227 -11.88 7.16 -9.59
CA ALA A 227 -10.87 6.26 -10.11
C ALA A 227 -10.65 5.06 -9.19
N ALA A 228 -10.55 5.28 -7.88
CA ALA A 228 -10.41 4.23 -6.89
C ALA A 228 -11.62 3.27 -6.87
N ALA A 229 -12.86 3.78 -7.00
CA ALA A 229 -14.06 2.93 -7.07
C ALA A 229 -14.11 2.09 -8.35
N HIS A 230 -13.76 2.66 -9.51
CA HIS A 230 -13.73 1.95 -10.79
C HIS A 230 -12.76 0.74 -10.78
N VAL A 231 -11.67 0.86 -10.04
CA VAL A 231 -10.67 -0.21 -9.89
C VAL A 231 -11.28 -1.49 -9.33
N ALA A 232 -12.13 -1.39 -8.32
CA ALA A 232 -12.79 -2.56 -7.72
C ALA A 232 -13.72 -3.28 -8.71
N ASP A 233 -14.38 -2.51 -9.61
CA ASP A 233 -15.22 -3.09 -10.66
C ASP A 233 -14.36 -3.86 -11.68
N MET A 234 -13.26 -3.28 -12.11
CA MET A 234 -12.37 -3.90 -13.10
C MET A 234 -11.66 -5.14 -12.54
N ASP A 235 -11.24 -5.12 -11.28
CA ASP A 235 -10.59 -6.27 -10.66
C ASP A 235 -11.56 -7.45 -10.46
N ALA A 236 -12.82 -7.18 -10.08
CA ALA A 236 -13.85 -8.21 -10.00
C ALA A 236 -14.10 -8.88 -11.37
N LEU A 237 -14.10 -8.13 -12.46
CA LEU A 237 -14.19 -8.67 -13.81
C LEU A 237 -12.93 -9.47 -14.19
N LEU A 238 -11.75 -8.96 -13.88
CA LEU A 238 -10.48 -9.62 -14.18
C LEU A 238 -10.37 -10.98 -13.48
N HIS A 239 -10.81 -11.07 -12.23
CA HIS A 239 -10.80 -12.31 -11.47
C HIS A 239 -11.64 -13.44 -12.10
N GLN A 240 -12.60 -13.11 -12.97
CA GLN A 240 -13.40 -14.07 -13.73
C GLN A 240 -12.74 -14.51 -15.04
N SER A 241 -11.61 -13.88 -15.42
CA SER A 241 -10.99 -14.19 -16.72
C SER A 241 -10.36 -15.59 -16.75
N PRO A 242 -10.43 -16.30 -17.89
CA PRO A 242 -9.75 -17.59 -18.04
C PRO A 242 -8.23 -17.48 -17.82
N ALA A 243 -7.63 -16.35 -18.17
CA ALA A 243 -6.20 -16.13 -18.00
C ALA A 243 -5.80 -16.12 -16.50
N VAL A 244 -6.58 -15.43 -15.65
CA VAL A 244 -6.33 -15.43 -14.20
C VAL A 244 -6.59 -16.82 -13.60
N HIS A 245 -7.61 -17.52 -14.07
CA HIS A 245 -7.88 -18.90 -13.63
C HIS A 245 -6.71 -19.83 -13.98
N ALA A 246 -6.14 -19.72 -15.19
CA ALA A 246 -4.97 -20.51 -15.59
C ALA A 246 -3.74 -20.25 -14.70
N VAL A 247 -3.47 -18.99 -14.35
CA VAL A 247 -2.36 -18.64 -13.44
C VAL A 247 -2.60 -19.22 -12.05
N LYS A 248 -3.82 -19.15 -11.54
CA LYS A 248 -4.18 -19.71 -10.23
C LYS A 248 -4.06 -21.25 -10.24
N GLN A 249 -4.57 -21.91 -11.28
CA GLN A 249 -4.42 -23.36 -11.44
C GLN A 249 -2.96 -23.78 -11.49
N ARG A 250 -2.12 -23.05 -12.24
CA ARG A 250 -0.69 -23.30 -12.28
C ARG A 250 -0.06 -23.17 -10.88
N GLY A 251 -0.48 -22.19 -10.10
CA GLY A 251 -0.04 -22.03 -8.71
C GLY A 251 -0.43 -23.20 -7.80
N ASP A 252 -1.61 -23.77 -7.99
CA ASP A 252 -2.06 -24.96 -7.25
C ASP A 252 -1.26 -26.22 -7.64
N GLU A 253 -0.83 -26.33 -8.92
CA GLU A 253 -0.04 -27.45 -9.43
C GLU A 253 1.41 -27.45 -8.92
N ILE A 254 2.08 -26.29 -8.96
CA ILE A 254 3.52 -26.21 -8.68
C ILE A 254 3.85 -25.54 -7.33
N GLY A 255 2.87 -24.96 -6.69
CA GLY A 255 3.03 -24.21 -5.45
C GLY A 255 3.44 -22.74 -5.66
N LEU A 256 3.03 -21.87 -4.74
CA LEU A 256 3.22 -20.43 -4.79
C LEU A 256 4.67 -19.98 -5.00
N LYS A 257 5.62 -20.65 -4.30
CA LYS A 257 7.05 -20.31 -4.38
C LYS A 257 7.63 -20.56 -5.78
N ALA A 258 7.24 -21.69 -6.39
CA ALA A 258 7.69 -22.04 -7.74
C ALA A 258 7.05 -21.10 -8.79
N LEU A 259 5.76 -20.77 -8.64
CA LEU A 259 5.09 -19.81 -9.50
C LEU A 259 5.75 -18.42 -9.45
N ILE A 260 6.09 -17.92 -8.27
CA ILE A 260 6.83 -16.67 -8.13
C ILE A 260 8.19 -16.75 -8.84
N ALA A 261 8.88 -17.88 -8.75
CA ALA A 261 10.17 -18.07 -9.41
C ALA A 261 10.03 -18.07 -10.95
N GLU A 262 8.99 -18.67 -11.52
CA GLU A 262 8.70 -18.63 -12.95
C GLU A 262 8.60 -17.19 -13.48
N TYR A 263 7.84 -16.31 -12.81
CA TYR A 263 7.70 -14.91 -13.20
C TYR A 263 8.97 -14.07 -12.98
N ARG A 264 9.79 -14.40 -11.98
CA ARG A 264 11.06 -13.71 -11.71
C ARG A 264 12.18 -14.12 -12.64
N SER A 265 12.15 -15.32 -13.17
CA SER A 265 13.19 -15.86 -14.07
C SER A 265 13.02 -15.41 -15.53
N ALA A 266 11.94 -14.72 -15.87
CA ALA A 266 11.79 -14.15 -17.20
C ALA A 266 12.97 -13.20 -17.49
N PRO A 267 13.61 -13.30 -18.66
CA PRO A 267 14.78 -12.48 -18.99
C PRO A 267 14.38 -11.01 -19.00
N THR A 268 14.91 -10.27 -18.04
CA THR A 268 14.78 -8.82 -17.99
C THR A 268 16.13 -8.21 -18.33
N THR A 269 16.18 -7.39 -19.39
CA THR A 269 17.30 -6.45 -19.55
C THR A 269 16.90 -5.21 -18.76
N PRO A 270 17.57 -4.91 -17.61
CA PRO A 270 17.25 -3.71 -16.85
C PRO A 270 17.45 -2.48 -17.73
N LEU A 271 16.43 -1.64 -17.84
CA LEU A 271 16.61 -0.30 -18.38
C LEU A 271 17.52 0.46 -17.41
N LYS A 272 18.72 0.82 -17.85
CA LYS A 272 19.60 1.66 -17.04
C LYS A 272 18.94 3.03 -16.88
N PRO A 273 18.80 3.56 -15.65
CA PRO A 273 18.35 4.93 -15.49
C PRO A 273 19.32 5.86 -16.20
N TYR A 274 18.80 6.89 -16.86
CA TYR A 274 19.62 7.95 -17.45
C TYR A 274 20.34 8.68 -16.31
N SER A 275 21.66 8.49 -16.19
CA SER A 275 22.48 9.28 -15.27
C SER A 275 22.80 10.63 -15.91
N ARG A 276 22.42 11.72 -15.26
CA ARG A 276 22.81 13.06 -15.67
C ARG A 276 24.31 13.35 -15.44
N ASP A 277 25.04 12.44 -14.78
CA ASP A 277 26.43 12.62 -14.36
C ASP A 277 27.47 12.04 -15.35
N SER A 278 27.12 11.78 -16.60
CA SER A 278 28.10 11.40 -17.62
C SER A 278 28.52 12.59 -18.51
N GLY A 279 28.82 13.73 -17.88
CA GLY A 279 29.29 14.93 -18.54
C GLY A 279 30.24 15.75 -17.67
N ASN A 280 31.46 15.24 -17.49
CA ASN A 280 32.74 15.97 -17.55
C ASN A 280 33.90 15.00 -17.40
#